data_34e18dbd8e24297c45cc31e8d83a77e9
#
_entry.id   34e18dbd8e24297c45cc31e8d83a77e9
#
_cell.length_a   1.000
_cell.length_b   1.000
_cell.length_c   1.000
_cell.angle_alpha   90.00
_cell.angle_beta   90.00
_cell.angle_gamma   90.00
#
_symmetry.space_group_name_H-M   'P 1'
#
loop_
_entity.id
_entity.type
_entity.pdbx_description
1 polymer ?
#
loop_
_entity_poly.entity_id
_entity_poly.type
_entity_poly.pdbx_seq_one_letter_code
_entity_poly.pdbx_strand_id
1 'polypeptide(L)'
;RDTDRSRGLGDVYKRQELFNEYDVDNIIRVGTAGGIADNVNLRDIVIAMGSCTNSSYADQYGLPGTYAPTASYELLKSAVKAAENHGCTYHVGNILSSDTFYDDGNSLAAWQKMNVLAVEMESAALYMNAARAGKNALCILTVSDCPLKGLSTTAEERQTSFTDMMEIALETVASTAAY
;
A
#
# COMPACT_ATOMS: atom_id res chain seq x y z
N ARG A 1 19.83 -11.19 -15.41
CA ARG A 1 19.77 -9.86 -14.72
C ARG A 1 18.43 -9.19 -14.97
N ASP A 2 17.37 -9.93 -14.71
CA ASP A 2 15.97 -9.49 -14.76
C ASP A 2 15.37 -9.49 -13.34
N THR A 3 16.10 -8.97 -12.37
CA THR A 3 15.71 -9.16 -10.98
C THR A 3 14.76 -8.09 -10.43
N ASP A 4 14.65 -6.90 -11.03
CA ASP A 4 13.81 -5.84 -10.47
C ASP A 4 12.38 -5.77 -11.05
N ARG A 5 12.20 -6.19 -12.31
CA ARG A 5 10.84 -6.29 -12.89
C ARG A 5 10.05 -7.51 -12.42
N SER A 6 10.73 -8.58 -12.02
CA SER A 6 10.08 -9.81 -11.55
C SER A 6 9.58 -9.71 -10.11
N ARG A 7 10.09 -8.80 -9.28
CA ARG A 7 9.67 -8.69 -7.88
C ARG A 7 8.22 -8.21 -7.74
N GLY A 8 7.81 -7.17 -8.44
CA GLY A 8 6.43 -6.68 -8.41
C GLY A 8 5.44 -7.69 -8.96
N LEU A 9 5.71 -8.25 -10.14
CA LEU A 9 4.84 -9.26 -10.77
C LEU A 9 4.83 -10.58 -9.99
N GLY A 10 5.97 -11.06 -9.48
CA GLY A 10 6.05 -12.28 -8.67
C GLY A 10 5.23 -12.17 -7.38
N ASP A 11 5.23 -11.02 -6.73
CA ASP A 11 4.43 -10.78 -5.52
C ASP A 11 2.93 -10.71 -5.82
N VAL A 12 2.54 -10.18 -6.97
CA VAL A 12 1.15 -10.12 -7.41
C VAL A 12 0.60 -11.54 -7.65
N TYR A 13 1.34 -12.40 -8.34
CA TYR A 13 0.94 -13.80 -8.58
C TYR A 13 0.88 -14.61 -7.29
N LYS A 14 1.85 -14.47 -6.39
CA LYS A 14 1.81 -15.14 -5.07
C LYS A 14 0.58 -14.78 -4.27
N ARG A 15 0.17 -13.51 -4.29
CA ARG A 15 -1.05 -13.06 -3.58
C ARG A 15 -2.31 -13.63 -4.21
N GLN A 16 -2.34 -13.74 -5.54
CA GLN A 16 -3.43 -14.38 -6.25
C GLN A 16 -3.52 -15.87 -5.90
N GLU A 17 -2.38 -16.58 -5.79
CA GLU A 17 -2.32 -17.96 -5.32
C GLU A 17 -2.80 -18.11 -3.87
N LEU A 18 -2.41 -17.19 -2.96
CA LEU A 18 -2.88 -17.20 -1.58
C LEU A 18 -4.40 -17.11 -1.48
N PHE A 19 -5.04 -16.29 -2.30
CA PHE A 19 -6.50 -16.20 -2.34
C PHE A 19 -7.15 -17.43 -2.97
N ASN A 20 -6.64 -17.88 -4.11
CA ASN A 20 -7.33 -18.87 -4.94
C ASN A 20 -7.03 -20.32 -4.53
N GLU A 21 -5.77 -20.62 -4.14
CA GLU A 21 -5.31 -21.99 -3.86
C GLU A 21 -5.26 -22.30 -2.36
N TYR A 22 -4.99 -21.27 -1.54
CA TYR A 22 -4.87 -21.45 -0.08
C TYR A 22 -6.06 -20.90 0.70
N ASP A 23 -7.06 -20.36 0.01
CA ASP A 23 -8.32 -19.84 0.58
C ASP A 23 -8.11 -18.81 1.71
N VAL A 24 -7.06 -17.98 1.60
CA VAL A 24 -6.78 -16.92 2.55
C VAL A 24 -7.84 -15.83 2.41
N ASP A 25 -8.49 -15.43 3.50
CA ASP A 25 -9.54 -14.42 3.50
C ASP A 25 -9.01 -12.99 3.55
N ASN A 26 -7.91 -12.77 4.26
CA ASN A 26 -7.38 -11.44 4.51
C ASN A 26 -5.88 -11.36 4.18
N ILE A 27 -5.47 -10.38 3.39
CA ILE A 27 -4.05 -10.06 3.17
C ILE A 27 -3.79 -8.63 3.56
N ILE A 28 -2.87 -8.41 4.51
CA ILE A 28 -2.35 -7.09 4.86
C ILE A 28 -0.92 -6.98 4.34
N ARG A 29 -0.70 -6.04 3.41
CA ARG A 29 0.62 -5.66 2.95
C ARG A 29 1.22 -4.66 3.92
N VAL A 30 2.39 -4.97 4.43
CA VAL A 30 3.26 -4.01 5.14
C VAL A 30 4.48 -3.71 4.27
N GLY A 31 4.92 -2.47 4.24
CA GLY A 31 6.05 -2.06 3.40
C GLY A 31 6.42 -0.60 3.56
N THR A 32 7.32 -0.14 2.70
CA THR A 32 7.73 1.27 2.66
C THR A 32 7.09 2.01 1.50
N ALA A 33 7.02 3.34 1.62
CA ALA A 33 6.52 4.23 0.57
C ALA A 33 7.28 5.55 0.54
N GLY A 34 7.29 6.20 -0.61
CA GLY A 34 7.71 7.59 -0.76
C GLY A 34 6.55 8.54 -0.43
N GLY A 35 6.72 9.43 0.53
CA GLY A 35 5.72 10.46 0.88
C GLY A 35 5.58 11.50 -0.22
N ILE A 36 4.35 11.79 -0.66
CA ILE A 36 4.04 12.76 -1.71
C ILE A 36 3.40 14.03 -1.14
N ALA A 37 2.42 13.86 -0.24
CA ALA A 37 1.68 14.98 0.34
C ALA A 37 2.55 15.84 1.27
N ASP A 38 2.25 17.14 1.35
CA ASP A 38 3.03 18.09 2.16
C ASP A 38 3.03 17.77 3.65
N ASN A 39 1.93 17.25 4.17
CA ASN A 39 1.75 16.89 5.57
C ASN A 39 2.30 15.49 5.93
N VAL A 40 2.79 14.73 4.95
CA VAL A 40 3.38 13.39 5.17
C VAL A 40 4.89 13.53 5.33
N ASN A 41 5.44 12.97 6.40
CA ASN A 41 6.85 13.06 6.75
C ASN A 41 7.50 11.68 6.87
N LEU A 42 8.84 11.65 6.97
CA LEU A 42 9.58 10.43 7.22
C LEU A 42 9.08 9.73 8.48
N ARG A 43 8.95 8.42 8.42
CA ARG A 43 8.47 7.50 9.47
C ARG A 43 6.98 7.59 9.79
N ASP A 44 6.23 8.50 9.17
CA ASP A 44 4.77 8.48 9.31
C ASP A 44 4.20 7.17 8.76
N ILE A 45 3.11 6.73 9.36
CA ILE A 45 2.34 5.58 8.88
C ILE A 45 1.28 6.05 7.86
N VAL A 46 1.18 5.35 6.74
CA VAL A 46 0.12 5.58 5.75
C VAL A 46 -0.73 4.32 5.64
N ILE A 47 -2.01 4.44 5.96
CA ILE A 47 -3.01 3.39 5.82
C ILE A 47 -3.78 3.69 4.52
N ALA A 48 -3.58 2.86 3.51
CA ALA A 48 -4.08 3.12 2.17
C ALA A 48 -5.56 2.77 2.03
N MET A 49 -6.42 3.78 2.04
CA MET A 49 -7.86 3.63 1.82
C MET A 49 -8.17 3.26 0.36
N GLY A 50 -7.45 3.83 -0.58
CA GLY A 50 -7.55 3.55 -2.00
C GLY A 50 -6.19 3.66 -2.68
N SER A 51 -6.07 3.04 -3.84
CA SER A 51 -4.83 3.03 -4.60
C SER A 51 -5.07 3.53 -6.03
N CYS A 52 -4.64 4.76 -6.30
CA CYS A 52 -4.49 5.22 -7.67
C CYS A 52 -3.41 4.40 -8.38
N THR A 53 -3.45 4.29 -9.68
CA THR A 53 -2.40 3.58 -10.42
C THR A 53 -2.21 4.13 -11.83
N ASN A 54 -0.98 4.05 -12.33
CA ASN A 54 -0.61 4.25 -13.73
C ASN A 54 -0.40 2.93 -14.48
N SER A 55 -0.73 1.80 -13.83
CA SER A 55 -0.61 0.45 -14.39
C SER A 55 -1.81 0.09 -15.26
N SER A 56 -1.56 -0.68 -16.31
CA SER A 56 -2.58 -1.36 -17.10
C SER A 56 -3.05 -2.68 -16.49
N TYR A 57 -2.74 -2.94 -15.22
CA TYR A 57 -3.05 -4.22 -14.57
C TYR A 57 -4.54 -4.60 -14.64
N ALA A 58 -5.44 -3.63 -14.59
CA ALA A 58 -6.88 -3.84 -14.67
C ALA A 58 -7.38 -4.31 -16.05
N ASP A 59 -6.62 -4.10 -17.12
CA ASP A 59 -7.03 -4.44 -18.50
C ASP A 59 -7.32 -5.94 -18.67
N GLN A 60 -6.61 -6.79 -17.92
CA GLN A 60 -6.83 -8.23 -17.91
C GLN A 60 -8.24 -8.65 -17.49
N TYR A 61 -8.97 -7.78 -16.77
CA TYR A 61 -10.33 -8.07 -16.30
C TYR A 61 -11.41 -7.72 -17.32
N GLY A 62 -11.07 -7.02 -18.41
CA GLY A 62 -12.01 -6.66 -19.49
C GLY A 62 -13.19 -5.80 -19.03
N LEU A 63 -12.99 -4.96 -18.03
CA LEU A 63 -14.07 -4.10 -17.49
C LEU A 63 -14.43 -2.99 -18.49
N PRO A 64 -15.73 -2.62 -18.61
CA PRO A 64 -16.17 -1.57 -19.52
C PRO A 64 -15.93 -0.14 -18.96
N GLY A 65 -14.96 0.04 -18.07
CA GLY A 65 -14.63 1.30 -17.41
C GLY A 65 -13.41 1.20 -16.52
N THR A 66 -13.15 2.24 -15.72
CA THR A 66 -12.02 2.30 -14.79
C THR A 66 -12.41 1.75 -13.42
N TYR A 67 -11.68 0.77 -12.92
CA TYR A 67 -11.83 0.24 -11.58
C TYR A 67 -11.15 1.14 -10.55
N ALA A 68 -11.78 1.33 -9.38
CA ALA A 68 -11.22 2.04 -8.24
C ALA A 68 -10.73 1.02 -7.19
N PRO A 69 -9.43 0.73 -7.11
CA PRO A 69 -8.87 -0.19 -6.12
C PRO A 69 -8.99 0.38 -4.71
N THR A 70 -9.75 -0.28 -3.85
CA THR A 70 -9.99 0.17 -2.46
C THR A 70 -9.70 -0.94 -1.45
N ALA A 71 -9.28 -0.53 -0.27
CA ALA A 71 -9.12 -1.43 0.87
C ALA A 71 -10.46 -1.97 1.36
N SER A 72 -10.43 -3.12 2.02
CA SER A 72 -11.58 -3.64 2.75
C SER A 72 -11.86 -2.80 3.97
N TYR A 73 -13.10 -2.34 4.12
CA TYR A 73 -13.52 -1.37 5.14
C TYR A 73 -13.22 -1.85 6.57
N GLU A 74 -13.52 -3.12 6.88
CA GLU A 74 -13.32 -3.65 8.24
C GLU A 74 -11.83 -3.74 8.61
N LEU A 75 -10.96 -4.10 7.65
CA LEU A 75 -9.51 -4.06 7.86
C LEU A 75 -9.02 -2.62 8.04
N LEU A 76 -9.49 -1.70 7.22
CA LEU A 76 -9.14 -0.27 7.31
C LEU A 76 -9.53 0.30 8.68
N LYS A 77 -10.77 0.09 9.12
CA LYS A 77 -11.29 0.55 10.40
C LYS A 77 -10.48 -0.01 11.58
N SER A 78 -10.16 -1.30 11.54
CA SER A 78 -9.35 -1.95 12.56
C SER A 78 -7.93 -1.40 12.60
N ALA A 79 -7.31 -1.14 11.45
CA ALA A 79 -5.98 -0.57 11.37
C ALA A 79 -5.91 0.88 11.89
N VAL A 80 -6.94 1.68 11.60
CA VAL A 80 -7.04 3.03 12.16
C VAL A 80 -7.09 2.98 13.69
N LYS A 81 -7.93 2.10 14.25
CA LYS A 81 -8.01 1.93 15.70
C LYS A 81 -6.69 1.44 16.32
N ALA A 82 -6.00 0.51 15.65
CA ALA A 82 -4.69 0.04 16.08
C ALA A 82 -3.65 1.18 16.06
N ALA A 83 -3.62 2.01 15.01
CA ALA A 83 -2.73 3.16 14.93
C ALA A 83 -3.00 4.22 16.00
N GLU A 84 -4.29 4.48 16.32
CA GLU A 84 -4.69 5.36 17.43
C GLU A 84 -4.18 4.83 18.77
N ASN A 85 -4.36 3.54 19.04
CA ASN A 85 -3.89 2.88 20.26
C ASN A 85 -2.37 2.91 20.39
N HIS A 86 -1.66 2.73 19.27
CA HIS A 86 -0.19 2.76 19.20
C HIS A 86 0.36 4.16 19.46
N GLY A 87 -0.40 5.22 19.13
CA GLY A 87 -0.03 6.62 19.35
C GLY A 87 1.01 7.16 18.35
N CYS A 88 1.20 6.48 17.19
CA CYS A 88 2.06 6.96 16.13
C CYS A 88 1.36 8.03 15.27
N THR A 89 2.14 8.78 14.49
CA THR A 89 1.60 9.67 13.46
C THR A 89 1.14 8.84 12.27
N TYR A 90 -0.13 8.91 11.91
CA TYR A 90 -0.68 8.18 10.79
C TYR A 90 -1.56 9.04 9.89
N HIS A 91 -1.68 8.62 8.63
CA HIS A 91 -2.52 9.24 7.61
C HIS A 91 -3.38 8.17 6.93
N VAL A 92 -4.62 8.51 6.62
CA VAL A 92 -5.55 7.63 5.88
C VAL A 92 -5.97 8.32 4.60
N GLY A 93 -5.81 7.69 3.45
CA GLY A 93 -6.20 8.27 2.18
C GLY A 93 -5.71 7.47 0.97
N ASN A 94 -5.79 8.11 -0.20
CA ASN A 94 -5.32 7.49 -1.43
C ASN A 94 -3.80 7.52 -1.53
N ILE A 95 -3.24 6.43 -2.05
CA ILE A 95 -1.84 6.34 -2.44
C ILE A 95 -1.72 6.10 -3.94
N LEU A 96 -0.53 6.18 -4.49
CA LEU A 96 -0.20 5.79 -5.86
C LEU A 96 0.54 4.45 -5.87
N SER A 97 0.02 3.50 -6.61
CA SER A 97 0.73 2.27 -6.98
C SER A 97 1.28 2.45 -8.39
N SER A 98 2.61 2.64 -8.50
CA SER A 98 3.29 2.96 -9.75
C SER A 98 4.01 1.75 -10.34
N ASP A 99 3.97 1.60 -11.65
CA ASP A 99 4.76 0.59 -12.37
C ASP A 99 6.23 0.99 -12.50
N THR A 100 6.57 2.25 -12.25
CA THR A 100 7.93 2.78 -12.38
C THR A 100 8.43 3.31 -11.05
N PHE A 101 9.67 2.94 -10.69
CA PHE A 101 10.34 3.46 -9.50
C PHE A 101 10.93 4.87 -9.75
N TYR A 102 11.49 5.09 -10.93
CA TYR A 102 12.02 6.38 -11.34
C TYR A 102 11.00 7.10 -12.23
N ASP A 103 10.64 8.32 -11.86
CA ASP A 103 9.65 9.16 -12.55
C ASP A 103 10.36 10.26 -13.34
N ASP A 104 10.78 9.92 -14.55
CA ASP A 104 11.40 10.89 -15.47
C ASP A 104 10.44 12.04 -15.88
N GLY A 105 9.12 11.80 -15.77
CA GLY A 105 8.07 12.76 -16.10
C GLY A 105 7.70 13.70 -14.97
N ASN A 106 8.33 13.58 -13.78
CA ASN A 106 8.01 14.38 -12.60
C ASN A 106 6.49 14.40 -12.26
N SER A 107 5.82 13.26 -12.45
CA SER A 107 4.37 13.15 -12.28
C SER A 107 3.91 13.24 -10.82
N LEU A 108 4.80 13.00 -9.85
CA LEU A 108 4.47 13.01 -8.42
C LEU A 108 3.86 14.34 -7.96
N ALA A 109 4.31 15.48 -8.53
CA ALA A 109 3.73 16.77 -8.23
C ALA A 109 2.27 16.92 -8.70
N ALA A 110 1.87 16.21 -9.76
CA ALA A 110 0.49 16.16 -10.20
C ALA A 110 -0.38 15.32 -9.24
N TRP A 111 0.14 14.20 -8.76
CA TRP A 111 -0.52 13.37 -7.76
C TRP A 111 -0.65 14.08 -6.41
N GLN A 112 0.36 14.87 -6.01
CA GLN A 112 0.31 15.71 -4.82
C GLN A 112 -0.88 16.69 -4.85
N LYS A 113 -1.13 17.34 -6.00
CA LYS A 113 -2.28 18.24 -6.19
C LYS A 113 -3.64 17.55 -6.02
N MET A 114 -3.68 16.23 -6.14
CA MET A 114 -4.87 15.41 -5.92
C MET A 114 -4.92 14.84 -4.49
N ASN A 115 -4.08 15.34 -3.57
CA ASN A 115 -3.97 14.86 -2.19
C ASN A 115 -3.62 13.36 -2.07
N VAL A 116 -2.86 12.82 -3.03
CA VAL A 116 -2.31 11.47 -2.92
C VAL A 116 -1.19 11.50 -1.88
N LEU A 117 -1.28 10.62 -0.87
CA LEU A 117 -0.42 10.67 0.32
C LEU A 117 1.00 10.16 0.05
N ALA A 118 1.12 9.05 -0.66
CA ALA A 118 2.38 8.35 -0.84
C ALA A 118 2.39 7.53 -2.13
N VAL A 119 3.58 7.07 -2.56
CA VAL A 119 3.78 6.18 -3.71
C VAL A 119 4.45 4.89 -3.28
N GLU A 120 3.98 3.76 -3.82
CA GLU A 120 4.55 2.42 -3.75
C GLU A 120 4.24 1.66 -5.06
N MET A 121 4.32 0.34 -5.12
CA MET A 121 4.29 -0.37 -6.42
C MET A 121 3.34 -1.57 -6.48
N GLU A 122 2.58 -1.92 -5.43
CA GLU A 122 1.87 -3.20 -5.36
C GLU A 122 0.41 -3.14 -4.90
N SER A 123 -0.01 -2.06 -4.25
CA SER A 123 -1.32 -2.01 -3.56
C SER A 123 -2.51 -2.05 -4.51
N ALA A 124 -2.43 -1.43 -5.68
CA ALA A 124 -3.53 -1.46 -6.65
C ALA A 124 -3.84 -2.90 -7.10
N ALA A 125 -2.81 -3.66 -7.47
CA ALA A 125 -2.96 -5.05 -7.87
C ALA A 125 -3.45 -5.93 -6.69
N LEU A 126 -2.98 -5.69 -5.47
CA LEU A 126 -3.45 -6.39 -4.29
C LEU A 126 -4.96 -6.19 -4.08
N TYR A 127 -5.43 -4.94 -4.13
CA TYR A 127 -6.85 -4.63 -3.94
C TYR A 127 -7.72 -5.19 -5.06
N MET A 128 -7.26 -5.13 -6.31
CA MET A 128 -7.98 -5.72 -7.45
C MET A 128 -8.08 -7.25 -7.33
N ASN A 129 -7.01 -7.93 -6.92
CA ASN A 129 -7.00 -9.37 -6.72
C ASN A 129 -7.95 -9.79 -5.59
N ALA A 130 -7.94 -9.07 -4.46
CA ALA A 130 -8.85 -9.33 -3.35
C ALA A 130 -10.30 -9.17 -3.78
N ALA A 131 -10.63 -8.05 -4.44
CA ALA A 131 -11.98 -7.79 -4.94
C ALA A 131 -12.43 -8.88 -5.94
N ARG A 132 -11.56 -9.29 -6.87
CA ARG A 132 -11.84 -10.35 -7.84
C ARG A 132 -12.13 -11.69 -7.19
N ALA A 133 -11.41 -12.00 -6.10
CA ALA A 133 -11.57 -13.25 -5.33
C ALA A 133 -12.71 -13.19 -4.29
N GLY A 134 -13.35 -12.04 -4.08
CA GLY A 134 -14.32 -11.85 -2.98
C GLY A 134 -13.66 -11.89 -1.59
N LYS A 135 -12.39 -11.51 -1.50
CA LYS A 135 -11.53 -11.54 -0.31
C LYS A 135 -11.19 -10.12 0.15
N ASN A 136 -10.43 -10.00 1.24
CA ASN A 136 -10.11 -8.74 1.87
C ASN A 136 -8.63 -8.37 1.74
N ALA A 137 -8.34 -7.09 1.56
CA ALA A 137 -6.98 -6.59 1.53
C ALA A 137 -6.84 -5.21 2.17
N LEU A 138 -5.66 -4.96 2.71
CA LEU A 138 -5.23 -3.67 3.24
C LEU A 138 -3.73 -3.47 2.97
N CYS A 139 -3.32 -2.21 2.80
CA CYS A 139 -1.92 -1.82 2.71
C CYS A 139 -1.60 -0.80 3.80
N ILE A 140 -0.58 -1.09 4.63
CA ILE A 140 -0.07 -0.24 5.70
C ILE A 140 1.42 0.00 5.42
N LEU A 141 1.82 1.26 5.38
CA LEU A 141 3.13 1.67 4.89
C LEU A 141 3.82 2.57 5.91
N THR A 142 5.15 2.45 6.02
CA THR A 142 5.99 3.44 6.67
C THR A 142 6.67 4.30 5.61
N VAL A 143 6.64 5.61 5.78
CA VAL A 143 7.28 6.56 4.86
C VAL A 143 8.80 6.50 5.03
N SER A 144 9.49 6.00 4.00
CA SER A 144 10.95 5.84 3.99
C SER A 144 11.69 7.01 3.36
N ASP A 145 11.03 7.73 2.49
CA ASP A 145 11.56 8.87 1.76
C ASP A 145 10.43 9.84 1.38
N CYS A 146 10.79 11.07 1.09
CA CYS A 146 9.87 12.08 0.58
C CYS A 146 10.50 12.70 -0.68
N PRO A 147 10.25 12.12 -1.87
CA PRO A 147 10.95 12.50 -3.10
C PRO A 147 10.83 13.99 -3.44
N LEU A 148 9.65 14.58 -3.27
CA LEU A 148 9.42 16.00 -3.55
C LEU A 148 10.10 16.94 -2.55
N LYS A 149 10.47 16.44 -1.37
CA LYS A 149 11.20 17.19 -0.32
C LYS A 149 12.70 16.89 -0.33
N GLY A 150 13.16 15.91 -1.13
CA GLY A 150 14.56 15.48 -1.16
C GLY A 150 15.02 14.81 0.13
N LEU A 151 14.11 14.19 0.90
CA LEU A 151 14.39 13.55 2.17
C LEU A 151 14.35 12.03 2.04
N SER A 152 15.23 11.32 2.74
CA SER A 152 15.23 9.85 2.79
C SER A 152 15.82 9.32 4.10
N THR A 153 15.35 8.15 4.52
CA THR A 153 15.97 7.36 5.60
C THR A 153 17.13 6.51 5.07
N THR A 154 18.02 6.10 5.95
CA THR A 154 19.11 5.17 5.62
C THR A 154 18.57 3.74 5.41
N ALA A 155 19.36 2.88 4.75
CA ALA A 155 19.02 1.47 4.59
C ALA A 155 18.94 0.74 5.94
N GLU A 156 19.79 1.11 6.89
CA GLU A 156 19.81 0.56 8.24
C GLU A 156 18.54 0.91 9.02
N GLU A 157 18.11 2.18 8.97
CA GLU A 157 16.86 2.60 9.61
C GLU A 157 15.64 1.85 9.07
N ARG A 158 15.60 1.56 7.76
CA ARG A 158 14.49 0.79 7.15
C ARG A 158 14.42 -0.64 7.66
N GLN A 159 15.56 -1.22 8.03
CA GLN A 159 15.63 -2.60 8.54
C GLN A 159 15.31 -2.71 10.03
N THR A 160 15.64 -1.68 10.82
CA THR A 160 15.63 -1.77 12.28
C THR A 160 14.54 -0.95 12.97
N SER A 161 14.00 0.08 12.32
CA SER A 161 13.16 1.08 12.98
C SER A 161 11.70 1.11 12.48
N PHE A 162 11.32 0.29 11.49
CA PHE A 162 9.97 0.32 10.92
C PHE A 162 9.08 -0.78 11.52
N THR A 163 9.01 -0.82 12.86
CA THR A 163 8.22 -1.82 13.61
C THR A 163 6.76 -1.43 13.73
N ASP A 164 6.44 -0.13 13.79
CA ASP A 164 5.09 0.38 14.03
C ASP A 164 4.06 -0.18 13.03
N MET A 165 4.40 -0.19 11.73
CA MET A 165 3.51 -0.74 10.70
C MET A 165 3.24 -2.23 10.90
N MET A 166 4.22 -2.98 11.42
CA MET A 166 4.08 -4.42 11.68
C MET A 166 3.22 -4.66 12.91
N GLU A 167 3.41 -3.90 13.97
CA GLU A 167 2.63 -3.98 15.20
C GLU A 167 1.17 -3.59 14.93
N ILE A 168 0.92 -2.52 14.18
CA ILE A 168 -0.43 -2.12 13.75
C ILE A 168 -1.07 -3.22 12.89
N ALA A 169 -0.33 -3.83 11.97
CA ALA A 169 -0.86 -4.90 11.13
C ALA A 169 -1.24 -6.15 11.96
N LEU A 170 -0.40 -6.54 12.92
CA LEU A 170 -0.67 -7.68 13.81
C LEU A 170 -1.88 -7.41 14.71
N GLU A 171 -2.00 -6.22 15.29
CA GLU A 171 -3.17 -5.82 16.08
C GLU A 171 -4.44 -5.79 15.23
N THR A 172 -4.34 -5.31 13.98
CA THR A 172 -5.45 -5.33 13.03
C THR A 172 -5.97 -6.76 12.81
N VAL A 173 -5.08 -7.71 12.55
CA VAL A 173 -5.45 -9.13 12.36
C VAL A 173 -6.05 -9.70 13.63
N ALA A 174 -5.44 -9.46 14.80
CA ALA A 174 -5.94 -9.98 16.07
C ALA A 174 -7.35 -9.47 16.39
N SER A 175 -7.65 -8.22 16.05
CA SER A 175 -8.98 -7.62 16.28
C SER A 175 -10.04 -8.12 15.28
N THR A 176 -9.65 -8.49 14.06
CA THR A 176 -10.59 -9.00 13.03
C THR A 176 -10.84 -10.50 13.15
N ALA A 177 -9.94 -11.26 13.76
CA ALA A 177 -10.12 -12.71 14.00
C ALA A 177 -11.07 -13.04 15.17
N ALA A 178 -11.51 -12.02 15.93
CA ALA A 178 -12.40 -12.18 17.08
C ALA A 178 -13.91 -12.09 16.74
N TYR A 179 -14.24 -12.02 15.45
CA TYR A 179 -15.60 -12.05 14.91
C TYR A 179 -15.78 -13.22 13.94
#